data_710dd8e91864119192551ee0ca24d420
#
_entry.id   710dd8e91864119192551ee0ca24d420
#
_cell.length_a   1.000
_cell.length_b   1.000
_cell.length_c   1.000
_cell.angle_alpha   90.00
_cell.angle_beta   90.00
_cell.angle_gamma   90.00
#
_symmetry.space_group_name_H-M   'P 1'
#
loop_
_entity.id
_entity.type
_entity.pdbx_description
1 polymer ?
#
loop_
_entity_poly.entity_id
_entity_poly.type
_entity_poly.pdbx_seq_one_letter_code
_entity_poly.pdbx_strand_id
1 'polypeptide(L)'
;MRNPVDSLETAAATSAEVNDEDRARAQMYGLIGALLVGPPQESLLQMLRQIEAPAGEPDNEMAAAWGLIKQAAERADPSGLRDEYQDLFIGIGRGELMPYGSWYVTGFLMEKPLAELRVDLKRLGFEVREGVAEPEDHAAALCETMNLIVSSPEISFEEQQEFFRKHLDPWMGRFFSDLAGARSANFYRAVGLLGERFLQVERTYLSILV
;
A
#
# COMPACT_ATOMS: atom_id res chain seq x y z
N MET A 1 61.58 9.03 19.25
CA MET A 1 60.89 7.87 18.71
C MET A 1 59.42 7.99 19.08
N ARG A 2 58.58 8.40 18.15
CA ARG A 2 57.11 8.46 18.32
C ARG A 2 56.54 7.24 17.60
N ASN A 3 55.70 6.47 18.30
CA ASN A 3 55.00 5.32 17.79
C ASN A 3 53.85 5.79 16.85
N PRO A 4 53.73 5.24 15.66
CA PRO A 4 52.61 5.52 14.77
C PRO A 4 51.60 4.36 14.87
N VAL A 5 50.79 4.34 15.91
CA VAL A 5 49.62 3.42 16.00
C VAL A 5 48.52 4.14 16.77
N ASP A 6 47.84 5.08 16.12
CA ASP A 6 46.53 5.53 16.56
C ASP A 6 45.88 6.32 15.41
N SER A 7 45.31 5.63 14.48
CA SER A 7 44.33 6.16 13.51
C SER A 7 43.64 4.99 12.79
N LEU A 8 43.00 4.13 13.55
CA LEU A 8 41.90 3.31 13.04
C LEU A 8 40.62 3.82 13.72
N GLU A 9 40.14 4.97 13.25
CA GLU A 9 38.76 5.31 13.46
C GLU A 9 37.93 4.24 12.73
N THR A 10 37.34 3.40 13.54
CA THR A 10 36.30 2.46 13.16
C THR A 10 35.17 3.28 12.58
N ALA A 11 35.02 3.24 11.27
CA ALA A 11 33.78 3.67 10.63
C ALA A 11 32.68 2.76 11.20
N ALA A 12 32.01 3.24 12.24
CA ALA A 12 30.76 2.67 12.71
C ALA A 12 29.81 2.76 11.52
N ALA A 13 29.46 1.62 10.96
CA ALA A 13 28.34 1.50 10.05
C ALA A 13 27.12 2.03 10.81
N THR A 14 26.73 3.26 10.52
CA THR A 14 25.46 3.82 10.96
C THR A 14 24.40 2.93 10.33
N SER A 15 23.77 2.07 11.14
CA SER A 15 22.53 1.41 10.73
C SER A 15 21.59 2.56 10.37
N ALA A 16 21.21 2.68 9.10
CA ALA A 16 20.27 3.68 8.65
C ALA A 16 18.96 3.40 9.38
N GLU A 17 18.63 4.22 10.37
CA GLU A 17 17.31 4.18 10.99
C GLU A 17 16.30 4.67 9.95
N VAL A 18 15.20 3.92 9.80
CA VAL A 18 14.07 4.31 8.97
C VAL A 18 13.58 5.68 9.47
N ASN A 19 13.61 6.70 8.62
CA ASN A 19 13.19 8.04 8.98
C ASN A 19 11.67 8.13 9.23
N ASP A 20 11.17 9.25 9.77
CA ASP A 20 9.77 9.39 10.13
C ASP A 20 8.85 9.41 8.90
N GLU A 21 9.32 9.95 7.77
CA GLU A 21 8.60 9.95 6.50
C GLU A 21 8.42 8.53 5.97
N ASP A 22 9.48 7.73 5.95
CA ASP A 22 9.43 6.34 5.49
C ASP A 22 8.56 5.49 6.44
N ARG A 23 8.64 5.74 7.74
CA ARG A 23 7.74 5.08 8.70
C ARG A 23 6.28 5.39 8.42
N ALA A 24 5.94 6.65 8.12
CA ALA A 24 4.58 7.06 7.78
C ALA A 24 4.12 6.43 6.45
N ARG A 25 4.99 6.40 5.43
CA ARG A 25 4.72 5.73 4.14
C ARG A 25 4.45 4.23 4.33
N ALA A 26 5.34 3.54 5.06
CA ALA A 26 5.18 2.12 5.37
C ALA A 26 3.87 1.82 6.09
N GLN A 27 3.51 2.62 7.10
CA GLN A 27 2.24 2.48 7.82
C GLN A 27 1.03 2.68 6.92
N MET A 28 1.07 3.63 5.98
CA MET A 28 0.00 3.84 5.01
C MET A 28 -0.16 2.65 4.08
N TYR A 29 0.92 2.12 3.54
CA TYR A 29 0.89 0.89 2.75
C TYR A 29 0.32 -0.29 3.55
N GLY A 30 0.78 -0.49 4.78
CA GLY A 30 0.28 -1.54 5.67
C GLY A 30 -1.22 -1.40 5.96
N LEU A 31 -1.70 -0.19 6.21
CA LEU A 31 -3.12 0.08 6.43
C LEU A 31 -3.96 -0.24 5.19
N ILE A 32 -3.55 0.26 4.02
CA ILE A 32 -4.28 0.01 2.76
C ILE A 32 -4.28 -1.49 2.44
N GLY A 33 -3.15 -2.19 2.61
CA GLY A 33 -3.06 -3.64 2.46
C GLY A 33 -4.05 -4.37 3.38
N ALA A 34 -4.09 -4.00 4.66
CA ALA A 34 -5.01 -4.60 5.63
C ALA A 34 -6.49 -4.34 5.32
N LEU A 35 -6.82 -3.21 4.68
CA LEU A 35 -8.18 -2.90 4.24
C LEU A 35 -8.59 -3.66 2.97
N LEU A 36 -7.64 -4.07 2.13
CA LEU A 36 -7.90 -4.74 0.86
C LEU A 36 -7.78 -6.27 0.92
N VAL A 37 -7.12 -6.84 1.92
CA VAL A 37 -6.92 -8.30 2.02
C VAL A 37 -8.18 -9.05 2.43
N GLY A 38 -9.15 -8.35 3.02
CA GLY A 38 -10.41 -8.92 3.49
C GLY A 38 -11.29 -7.87 4.17
N PRO A 39 -12.52 -8.25 4.57
CA PRO A 39 -13.38 -7.36 5.35
C PRO A 39 -12.67 -6.93 6.64
N PRO A 40 -12.58 -5.61 6.94
CA PRO A 40 -11.88 -5.12 8.12
C PRO A 40 -12.45 -5.71 9.40
N GLN A 41 -11.56 -6.21 10.26
CA GLN A 41 -11.91 -6.72 11.57
C GLN A 41 -12.23 -5.56 12.52
N GLU A 42 -12.97 -5.85 13.61
CA GLU A 42 -13.38 -4.82 14.59
C GLU A 42 -12.19 -4.05 15.19
N SER A 43 -11.05 -4.70 15.41
CA SER A 43 -9.83 -4.02 15.88
C SER A 43 -9.34 -2.93 14.91
N LEU A 44 -9.39 -3.21 13.62
CA LEU A 44 -9.03 -2.24 12.57
C LEU A 44 -10.06 -1.10 12.52
N LEU A 45 -11.35 -1.41 12.60
CA LEU A 45 -12.41 -0.40 12.66
C LEU A 45 -12.27 0.51 13.88
N GLN A 46 -11.96 -0.05 15.05
CA GLN A 46 -11.71 0.73 16.28
C GLN A 46 -10.53 1.68 16.10
N MET A 47 -9.43 1.22 15.50
CA MET A 47 -8.28 2.07 15.20
C MET A 47 -8.69 3.23 14.26
N LEU A 48 -9.44 2.94 13.19
CA LEU A 48 -9.90 3.99 12.25
C LEU A 48 -10.82 5.01 12.92
N ARG A 49 -11.69 4.61 13.84
CA ARG A 49 -12.58 5.51 14.61
C ARG A 49 -11.80 6.45 15.53
N GLN A 50 -10.62 6.04 16.00
CA GLN A 50 -9.77 6.82 16.91
C GLN A 50 -8.79 7.74 16.17
N ILE A 51 -8.68 7.65 14.84
CA ILE A 51 -7.80 8.52 14.09
C ILE A 51 -8.21 9.98 14.31
N GLU A 52 -7.27 10.77 14.78
CA GLU A 52 -7.38 12.21 14.74
C GLU A 52 -6.97 12.65 13.33
N ALA A 53 -7.97 13.06 12.52
CA ALA A 53 -7.67 13.64 11.23
C ALA A 53 -6.70 14.82 11.42
N PRO A 54 -5.59 14.88 10.67
CA PRO A 54 -4.68 16.01 10.79
C PRO A 54 -5.45 17.33 10.74
N ALA A 55 -5.26 18.20 11.72
CA ALA A 55 -5.78 19.57 11.66
C ALA A 55 -5.07 20.25 10.49
N GLY A 56 -5.68 20.25 9.33
CA GLY A 56 -5.14 20.79 8.10
C GLY A 56 -5.94 21.98 7.62
N GLU A 57 -5.34 22.71 6.68
CA GLU A 57 -6.05 23.76 5.96
C GLU A 57 -7.29 23.17 5.26
N PRO A 58 -8.34 23.98 5.02
CA PRO A 58 -9.60 23.49 4.42
C PRO A 58 -9.43 22.72 3.10
N ASP A 59 -8.34 22.97 2.39
CA ASP A 59 -8.04 22.37 1.08
C ASP A 59 -7.11 21.13 1.17
N ASN A 60 -6.86 20.60 2.37
CA ASN A 60 -6.03 19.38 2.53
C ASN A 60 -6.85 18.13 2.18
N GLU A 61 -6.73 17.70 0.93
CA GLU A 61 -7.44 16.53 0.39
C GLU A 61 -7.12 15.22 1.14
N MET A 62 -5.89 15.07 1.68
CA MET A 62 -5.53 13.92 2.50
C MET A 62 -6.26 13.96 3.85
N ALA A 63 -6.35 15.13 4.50
CA ALA A 63 -7.11 15.27 5.74
C ALA A 63 -8.61 14.99 5.52
N ALA A 64 -9.17 15.42 4.38
CA ALA A 64 -10.54 15.08 3.99
C ALA A 64 -10.73 13.58 3.82
N ALA A 65 -9.80 12.87 3.14
CA ALA A 65 -9.85 11.43 2.96
C ALA A 65 -9.79 10.67 4.31
N TRP A 66 -8.96 11.13 5.25
CA TRP A 66 -8.92 10.61 6.62
C TRP A 66 -10.25 10.82 7.36
N GLY A 67 -10.87 11.97 7.20
CA GLY A 67 -12.20 12.24 7.75
C GLY A 67 -13.28 11.29 7.21
N LEU A 68 -13.23 11.00 5.90
CA LEU A 68 -14.17 10.09 5.25
C LEU A 68 -14.01 8.64 5.71
N ILE A 69 -12.78 8.13 5.83
CA ILE A 69 -12.57 6.75 6.31
C ILE A 69 -12.98 6.60 7.78
N LYS A 70 -12.72 7.60 8.62
CA LYS A 70 -13.20 7.63 10.00
C LYS A 70 -14.72 7.55 10.07
N GLN A 71 -15.43 8.41 9.33
CA GLN A 71 -16.89 8.41 9.28
C GLN A 71 -17.44 7.07 8.73
N ALA A 72 -16.78 6.48 7.73
CA ALA A 72 -17.15 5.18 7.21
C ALA A 72 -16.98 4.09 8.29
N ALA A 73 -15.90 4.11 9.06
CA ALA A 73 -15.67 3.18 10.16
C ALA A 73 -16.68 3.36 11.31
N GLU A 74 -17.10 4.58 11.61
CA GLU A 74 -18.13 4.87 12.63
C GLU A 74 -19.50 4.29 12.25
N ARG A 75 -19.83 4.25 10.96
CA ARG A 75 -21.10 3.74 10.43
C ARG A 75 -21.06 2.27 10.05
N ALA A 76 -19.86 1.67 10.04
CA ALA A 76 -19.65 0.31 9.58
C ALA A 76 -20.34 -0.71 10.48
N ASP A 77 -21.06 -1.64 9.84
CA ASP A 77 -21.60 -2.85 10.44
C ASP A 77 -20.82 -4.07 9.93
N PRO A 78 -20.31 -4.96 10.81
CA PRO A 78 -19.48 -6.09 10.38
C PRO A 78 -20.15 -7.06 9.40
N SER A 79 -21.48 -7.19 9.41
CA SER A 79 -22.19 -8.02 8.43
C SER A 79 -22.24 -7.33 7.09
N GLY A 80 -22.65 -6.06 7.05
CA GLY A 80 -22.67 -5.25 5.83
C GLY A 80 -21.30 -5.12 5.16
N LEU A 81 -20.21 -5.03 5.94
CA LEU A 81 -18.85 -5.03 5.40
C LEU A 81 -18.46 -6.33 4.69
N ARG A 82 -18.88 -7.49 5.22
CA ARG A 82 -18.64 -8.78 4.55
C ARG A 82 -19.40 -8.87 3.24
N ASP A 83 -20.64 -8.43 3.23
CA ASP A 83 -21.49 -8.44 2.02
C ASP A 83 -20.92 -7.46 0.98
N GLU A 84 -20.53 -6.25 1.39
CA GLU A 84 -19.89 -5.27 0.53
C GLU A 84 -18.58 -5.80 -0.07
N TYR A 85 -17.71 -6.40 0.74
CA TYR A 85 -16.46 -7.01 0.26
C TYR A 85 -16.74 -8.16 -0.72
N GLN A 86 -17.74 -8.99 -0.42
CA GLN A 86 -18.15 -10.09 -1.30
C GLN A 86 -18.59 -9.56 -2.65
N ASP A 87 -19.44 -8.54 -2.70
CA ASP A 87 -19.95 -7.97 -3.94
C ASP A 87 -18.86 -7.29 -4.76
N LEU A 88 -17.96 -6.56 -4.09
CA LEU A 88 -16.87 -5.81 -4.73
C LEU A 88 -15.81 -6.73 -5.32
N PHE A 89 -15.34 -7.74 -4.58
CA PHE A 89 -14.10 -8.43 -4.92
C PHE A 89 -14.26 -9.93 -5.23
N ILE A 90 -15.30 -10.57 -4.75
CA ILE A 90 -15.50 -12.02 -4.91
C ILE A 90 -16.62 -12.31 -5.92
N GLY A 91 -17.83 -11.82 -5.67
CA GLY A 91 -19.02 -11.97 -6.53
C GLY A 91 -19.49 -13.42 -6.73
N ILE A 92 -20.56 -13.60 -7.49
CA ILE A 92 -20.97 -14.90 -8.04
C ILE A 92 -20.30 -15.05 -9.41
N GLY A 93 -19.17 -15.74 -9.45
CA GLY A 93 -18.33 -15.90 -10.63
C GLY A 93 -17.28 -14.79 -10.82
N ARG A 94 -17.60 -13.53 -10.48
CA ARG A 94 -16.66 -12.41 -10.51
C ARG A 94 -17.20 -11.24 -9.68
N GLY A 95 -16.33 -10.62 -8.87
CA GLY A 95 -16.62 -9.36 -8.18
C GLY A 95 -16.82 -8.18 -9.14
N GLU A 96 -17.33 -7.08 -8.63
CA GLU A 96 -17.46 -5.83 -9.40
C GLU A 96 -16.09 -5.33 -9.87
N LEU A 97 -15.05 -5.53 -9.04
CA LEU A 97 -13.66 -5.16 -9.32
C LEU A 97 -12.71 -6.37 -9.25
N MET A 98 -11.63 -6.31 -10.00
CA MET A 98 -10.56 -7.31 -10.04
C MET A 98 -9.26 -6.63 -9.59
N PRO A 99 -8.86 -6.72 -8.30
CA PRO A 99 -7.79 -5.91 -7.73
C PRO A 99 -6.38 -6.46 -8.06
N TYR A 100 -6.11 -6.73 -9.36
CA TYR A 100 -4.86 -7.33 -9.83
C TYR A 100 -4.17 -6.48 -10.89
N GLY A 101 -2.85 -6.31 -10.76
CA GLY A 101 -2.04 -5.55 -11.69
C GLY A 101 -2.12 -6.09 -13.12
N SER A 102 -2.02 -7.42 -13.31
CA SER A 102 -2.15 -8.04 -14.62
C SER A 102 -3.50 -7.74 -15.29
N TRP A 103 -4.59 -7.76 -14.52
CA TRP A 103 -5.92 -7.41 -15.02
C TRP A 103 -6.00 -5.96 -15.51
N TYR A 104 -5.54 -5.00 -14.69
CA TYR A 104 -5.63 -3.58 -15.03
C TYR A 104 -4.73 -3.19 -16.21
N VAL A 105 -3.59 -3.85 -16.36
CA VAL A 105 -2.61 -3.55 -17.41
C VAL A 105 -2.95 -4.25 -18.73
N THR A 106 -3.42 -5.51 -18.68
CA THR A 106 -3.60 -6.34 -19.90
C THR A 106 -5.04 -6.74 -20.19
N GLY A 107 -5.94 -6.66 -19.19
CA GLY A 107 -7.30 -7.19 -19.26
C GLY A 107 -7.42 -8.68 -18.94
N PHE A 108 -6.32 -9.33 -18.57
CA PHE A 108 -6.28 -10.76 -18.23
C PHE A 108 -5.52 -10.98 -16.93
N LEU A 109 -5.87 -12.04 -16.18
CA LEU A 109 -5.15 -12.45 -14.97
C LEU A 109 -3.91 -13.27 -15.31
N MET A 110 -2.91 -13.27 -14.39
CA MET A 110 -1.70 -14.10 -14.45
C MET A 110 -0.85 -13.88 -15.72
N GLU A 111 -0.90 -12.67 -16.25
CA GLU A 111 -0.17 -12.29 -17.46
C GLU A 111 1.24 -11.75 -17.16
N LYS A 112 1.91 -11.27 -18.19
CA LYS A 112 3.29 -10.75 -18.18
C LYS A 112 3.62 -9.84 -16.98
N PRO A 113 2.76 -8.89 -16.54
CA PRO A 113 3.06 -8.06 -15.37
C PRO A 113 3.35 -8.86 -14.10
N LEU A 114 2.62 -9.96 -13.86
CA LEU A 114 2.88 -10.84 -12.72
C LEU A 114 4.22 -11.56 -12.83
N ALA A 115 4.59 -12.02 -14.04
CA ALA A 115 5.88 -12.68 -14.25
C ALA A 115 7.05 -11.70 -14.00
N GLU A 116 6.94 -10.45 -14.43
CA GLU A 116 7.93 -9.40 -14.18
C GLU A 116 8.01 -9.04 -12.69
N LEU A 117 6.88 -8.97 -12.00
CA LEU A 117 6.82 -8.75 -10.55
C LEU A 117 7.58 -9.84 -9.78
N ARG A 118 7.37 -11.12 -10.12
CA ARG A 118 8.07 -12.24 -9.49
C ARG A 118 9.59 -12.19 -9.65
N VAL A 119 10.07 -11.70 -10.79
CA VAL A 119 11.51 -11.49 -11.01
C VAL A 119 12.04 -10.42 -10.07
N ASP A 120 11.35 -9.29 -9.94
CA ASP A 120 11.79 -8.20 -9.07
C ASP A 120 11.66 -8.54 -7.58
N LEU A 121 10.61 -9.23 -7.16
CA LEU A 121 10.48 -9.74 -5.78
C LEU A 121 11.67 -10.63 -5.41
N LYS A 122 12.02 -11.58 -6.28
CA LYS A 122 13.19 -12.45 -6.04
C LYS A 122 14.50 -11.66 -5.99
N ARG A 123 14.67 -10.65 -6.86
CA ARG A 123 15.85 -9.77 -6.85
C ARG A 123 16.00 -9.01 -5.54
N LEU A 124 14.87 -8.57 -4.96
CA LEU A 124 14.82 -7.86 -3.68
C LEU A 124 14.85 -8.81 -2.46
N GLY A 125 14.96 -10.13 -2.67
CA GLY A 125 15.05 -11.11 -1.60
C GLY A 125 13.71 -11.53 -0.99
N PHE A 126 12.59 -11.19 -1.63
CA PHE A 126 11.27 -11.62 -1.17
C PHE A 126 10.94 -13.02 -1.71
N GLU A 127 10.44 -13.85 -0.82
CA GLU A 127 9.92 -15.18 -1.15
C GLU A 127 8.41 -15.23 -0.89
N VAL A 128 7.69 -15.90 -1.78
CA VAL A 128 6.26 -16.14 -1.59
C VAL A 128 6.07 -17.14 -0.47
N ARG A 129 5.23 -16.81 0.51
CA ARG A 129 4.90 -17.74 1.59
C ARG A 129 4.15 -18.94 1.02
N GLU A 130 4.60 -20.15 1.38
CA GLU A 130 3.90 -21.38 1.01
C GLU A 130 2.43 -21.36 1.49
N GLY A 131 1.52 -21.81 0.63
CA GLY A 131 0.09 -21.89 0.94
C GLY A 131 -0.72 -20.61 0.68
N VAL A 132 -0.11 -19.51 0.22
CA VAL A 132 -0.84 -18.34 -0.28
C VAL A 132 -1.30 -18.62 -1.70
N ALA A 133 -2.63 -18.69 -1.89
CA ALA A 133 -3.22 -18.94 -3.22
C ALA A 133 -3.38 -17.65 -4.05
N GLU A 134 -3.31 -16.49 -3.43
CA GLU A 134 -3.51 -15.21 -4.07
C GLU A 134 -2.27 -14.80 -4.88
N PRO A 135 -2.41 -14.40 -6.15
CA PRO A 135 -1.31 -13.88 -6.95
C PRO A 135 -0.67 -12.63 -6.32
N GLU A 136 0.64 -12.49 -6.46
CA GLU A 136 1.45 -11.43 -5.84
C GLU A 136 1.12 -10.03 -6.39
N ASP A 137 0.49 -9.93 -7.55
CA ASP A 137 0.02 -8.67 -8.15
C ASP A 137 -1.36 -8.21 -7.65
N HIS A 138 -1.91 -8.86 -6.61
CA HIS A 138 -3.07 -8.36 -5.90
C HIS A 138 -2.75 -7.04 -5.18
N ALA A 139 -3.67 -6.07 -5.20
CA ALA A 139 -3.47 -4.74 -4.61
C ALA A 139 -3.02 -4.80 -3.14
N ALA A 140 -3.61 -5.68 -2.33
CA ALA A 140 -3.21 -5.86 -0.93
C ALA A 140 -1.77 -6.39 -0.81
N ALA A 141 -1.40 -7.38 -1.63
CA ALA A 141 -0.06 -7.98 -1.61
C ALA A 141 1.02 -6.97 -2.03
N LEU A 142 0.73 -6.13 -3.03
CA LEU A 142 1.65 -5.06 -3.44
C LEU A 142 1.79 -3.97 -2.37
N CYS A 143 0.71 -3.63 -1.67
CA CYS A 143 0.80 -2.71 -0.53
C CYS A 143 1.62 -3.32 0.62
N GLU A 144 1.43 -4.61 0.95
CA GLU A 144 2.24 -5.29 1.95
C GLU A 144 3.72 -5.33 1.53
N THR A 145 4.00 -5.62 0.26
CA THR A 145 5.36 -5.61 -0.29
C THR A 145 6.00 -4.21 -0.18
N MET A 146 5.29 -3.15 -0.55
CA MET A 146 5.80 -1.78 -0.40
C MET A 146 6.04 -1.40 1.06
N ASN A 147 5.16 -1.82 1.99
CA ASN A 147 5.40 -1.65 3.41
C ASN A 147 6.75 -2.28 3.83
N LEU A 148 7.03 -3.51 3.39
CA LEU A 148 8.29 -4.20 3.68
C LEU A 148 9.49 -3.51 3.02
N ILE A 149 9.37 -3.12 1.74
CA ILE A 149 10.41 -2.41 0.98
C ILE A 149 10.80 -1.11 1.68
N VAL A 150 9.82 -0.27 2.03
CA VAL A 150 10.05 1.03 2.68
C VAL A 150 10.58 0.88 4.10
N SER A 151 10.20 -0.20 4.80
CA SER A 151 10.68 -0.49 6.15
C SER A 151 12.06 -1.12 6.20
N SER A 152 12.61 -1.56 5.05
CA SER A 152 13.91 -2.23 4.99
C SER A 152 15.05 -1.23 4.76
N PRO A 153 15.98 -1.08 5.71
CA PRO A 153 17.13 -0.19 5.53
C PRO A 153 18.13 -0.71 4.47
N GLU A 154 17.96 -1.96 4.03
CA GLU A 154 18.82 -2.59 3.02
C GLU A 154 18.37 -2.29 1.59
N ILE A 155 17.12 -1.83 1.41
CA ILE A 155 16.57 -1.51 0.10
C ILE A 155 16.71 0.00 -0.13
N SER A 156 17.46 0.36 -1.16
CA SER A 156 17.74 1.76 -1.48
C SER A 156 16.48 2.52 -1.94
N PHE A 157 16.52 3.84 -1.84
CA PHE A 157 15.43 4.69 -2.32
C PHE A 157 15.16 4.52 -3.81
N GLU A 158 16.21 4.35 -4.62
CA GLU A 158 16.10 4.09 -6.07
C GLU A 158 15.37 2.78 -6.35
N GLU A 159 15.60 1.75 -5.54
CA GLU A 159 14.88 0.46 -5.66
C GLU A 159 13.41 0.60 -5.26
N GLN A 160 13.10 1.41 -4.24
CA GLN A 160 11.71 1.75 -3.88
C GLN A 160 11.01 2.46 -5.04
N GLN A 161 11.67 3.48 -5.67
CA GLN A 161 11.15 4.21 -6.82
C GLN A 161 10.91 3.28 -8.02
N GLU A 162 11.89 2.42 -8.35
CA GLU A 162 11.78 1.49 -9.46
C GLU A 162 10.63 0.52 -9.27
N PHE A 163 10.51 -0.08 -8.07
CA PHE A 163 9.45 -1.02 -7.75
C PHE A 163 8.07 -0.35 -7.84
N PHE A 164 7.91 0.82 -7.22
CA PHE A 164 6.65 1.57 -7.28
C PHE A 164 6.27 1.92 -8.73
N ARG A 165 7.19 2.53 -9.48
CA ARG A 165 6.97 2.96 -10.87
C ARG A 165 6.60 1.81 -11.79
N LYS A 166 7.14 0.61 -11.55
CA LYS A 166 6.93 -0.55 -12.41
C LYS A 166 5.68 -1.35 -12.05
N HIS A 167 5.38 -1.49 -10.75
CA HIS A 167 4.39 -2.46 -10.28
C HIS A 167 3.13 -1.84 -9.67
N LEU A 168 3.17 -0.60 -9.18
CA LEU A 168 2.01 0.06 -8.57
C LEU A 168 1.47 1.20 -9.43
N ASP A 169 2.33 2.13 -9.81
CA ASP A 169 1.96 3.39 -10.48
C ASP A 169 1.14 3.20 -11.78
N PRO A 170 1.41 2.19 -12.63
CA PRO A 170 0.70 2.03 -13.90
C PRO A 170 -0.80 1.76 -13.77
N TRP A 171 -1.27 1.29 -12.61
CA TRP A 171 -2.62 0.80 -12.50
C TRP A 171 -3.35 1.09 -11.18
N MET A 172 -2.67 1.15 -10.03
CA MET A 172 -3.34 1.26 -8.73
C MET A 172 -4.15 2.56 -8.58
N GLY A 173 -3.72 3.66 -9.22
CA GLY A 173 -4.50 4.90 -9.23
C GLY A 173 -5.87 4.69 -9.87
N ARG A 174 -5.94 3.99 -11.01
CA ARG A 174 -7.19 3.64 -11.66
C ARG A 174 -8.02 2.68 -10.81
N PHE A 175 -7.39 1.68 -10.20
CA PHE A 175 -8.09 0.76 -9.29
C PHE A 175 -8.77 1.49 -8.14
N PHE A 176 -8.09 2.43 -7.47
CA PHE A 176 -8.68 3.20 -6.37
C PHE A 176 -9.79 4.12 -6.84
N SER A 177 -9.66 4.74 -8.01
CA SER A 177 -10.73 5.55 -8.62
C SER A 177 -11.95 4.69 -8.94
N ASP A 178 -11.77 3.51 -9.54
CA ASP A 178 -12.84 2.55 -9.82
C ASP A 178 -13.50 2.07 -8.51
N LEU A 179 -12.73 1.82 -7.45
CA LEU A 179 -13.24 1.44 -6.13
C LEU A 179 -14.07 2.55 -5.50
N ALA A 180 -13.62 3.81 -5.57
CA ALA A 180 -14.39 4.96 -5.09
C ALA A 180 -15.70 5.15 -5.87
N GLY A 181 -15.71 4.77 -7.16
CA GLY A 181 -16.88 4.87 -8.04
C GLY A 181 -17.77 3.63 -8.08
N ALA A 182 -17.38 2.51 -7.46
CA ALA A 182 -18.10 1.25 -7.56
C ALA A 182 -19.50 1.33 -6.95
N ARG A 183 -20.46 0.64 -7.58
CA ARG A 183 -21.88 0.69 -7.15
C ARG A 183 -22.11 0.05 -5.80
N SER A 184 -21.39 -1.04 -5.53
CA SER A 184 -21.47 -1.78 -4.27
C SER A 184 -20.66 -1.10 -3.15
N ALA A 185 -19.82 -0.10 -3.45
CA ALA A 185 -18.96 0.54 -2.47
C ALA A 185 -19.73 1.54 -1.58
N ASN A 186 -19.62 1.31 -0.28
CA ASN A 186 -20.08 2.21 0.78
C ASN A 186 -18.89 2.56 1.70
N PHE A 187 -18.41 1.63 2.52
CA PHE A 187 -17.18 1.74 3.29
C PHE A 187 -15.96 1.81 2.36
N TYR A 188 -15.90 0.92 1.39
CA TYR A 188 -14.79 0.84 0.43
C TYR A 188 -14.70 2.05 -0.52
N ARG A 189 -15.72 2.87 -0.63
CA ARG A 189 -15.63 4.19 -1.28
C ARG A 189 -14.62 5.08 -0.59
N ALA A 190 -14.64 5.12 0.74
CA ALA A 190 -13.67 5.90 1.52
C ALA A 190 -12.26 5.30 1.43
N VAL A 191 -12.13 3.96 1.34
CA VAL A 191 -10.85 3.27 1.08
C VAL A 191 -10.29 3.67 -0.28
N GLY A 192 -11.13 3.70 -1.33
CA GLY A 192 -10.74 4.14 -2.67
C GLY A 192 -10.21 5.57 -2.69
N LEU A 193 -10.93 6.50 -2.05
CA LEU A 193 -10.51 7.91 -1.95
C LEU A 193 -9.20 8.06 -1.16
N LEU A 194 -9.04 7.36 -0.04
CA LEU A 194 -7.80 7.38 0.74
C LEU A 194 -6.62 6.84 -0.07
N GLY A 195 -6.80 5.70 -0.76
CA GLY A 195 -5.76 5.09 -1.59
C GLY A 195 -5.36 5.98 -2.77
N GLU A 196 -6.32 6.64 -3.43
CA GLU A 196 -6.04 7.57 -4.51
C GLU A 196 -5.20 8.76 -4.04
N ARG A 197 -5.56 9.37 -2.90
CA ARG A 197 -4.82 10.49 -2.33
C ARG A 197 -3.43 10.09 -1.85
N PHE A 198 -3.33 8.93 -1.21
CA PHE A 198 -2.03 8.41 -0.81
C PHE A 198 -1.10 8.20 -2.00
N LEU A 199 -1.56 7.59 -3.09
CA LEU A 199 -0.73 7.40 -4.28
C LEU A 199 -0.29 8.72 -4.93
N GLN A 200 -1.09 9.78 -4.86
CA GLN A 200 -0.68 11.10 -5.33
C GLN A 200 0.47 11.67 -4.50
N VAL A 201 0.38 11.56 -3.17
CA VAL A 201 1.46 11.96 -2.26
C VAL A 201 2.71 11.14 -2.52
N GLU A 202 2.57 9.82 -2.66
CA GLU A 202 3.68 8.90 -2.91
C GLU A 202 4.39 9.19 -4.24
N ARG A 203 3.64 9.42 -5.32
CA ARG A 203 4.20 9.86 -6.61
C ARG A 203 5.03 11.14 -6.47
N THR A 204 4.49 12.12 -5.73
CA THR A 204 5.20 13.37 -5.49
C THR A 204 6.48 13.13 -4.70
N TYR A 205 6.40 12.39 -3.59
CA TYR A 205 7.54 12.06 -2.75
C TYR A 205 8.65 11.35 -3.54
N LEU A 206 8.28 10.30 -4.29
CA LEU A 206 9.22 9.54 -5.09
C LEU A 206 9.76 10.31 -6.31
N SER A 207 9.18 11.45 -6.71
CA SER A 207 9.66 12.28 -7.81
C SER A 207 10.61 13.40 -7.38
N ILE A 208 10.64 13.78 -6.10
CA ILE A 208 11.41 14.97 -5.62
C ILE A 208 12.91 14.69 -5.51
N LEU A 209 13.32 13.43 -5.38
CA LEU A 209 14.70 13.05 -5.10
C LEU A 209 15.46 12.51 -6.34
N VAL A 210 15.11 12.99 -7.53
CA VAL A 210 15.83 12.71 -8.79
C VAL A 210 16.77 13.85 -9.14
#